data_4a27d27449f955f904271be014a595f4
#
_entry.id   4a27d27449f955f904271be014a595f4
#
_cell.length_a   1.000
_cell.length_b   1.000
_cell.length_c   1.000
_cell.angle_alpha   90.00
_cell.angle_beta   90.00
_cell.angle_gamma   90.00
#
_symmetry.space_group_name_H-M   'P 1'
#
loop_
_entity.id
_entity.type
_entity.pdbx_description
1 polymer ?
#
loop_
_entity_poly.entity_id
_entity_poly.type
_entity_poly.pdbx_seq_one_letter_code
_entity_poly.pdbx_strand_id
1 'polypeptide(L)'
;MTSTVARGRAPGNRPGTQTRTVAIIGGGAGGALATRALLADPTWRTVLVAPDSQPGRGVAYGTAEPWHVLNSRAAAMTVDSADPLHLVHWCRERGLPAEPADFLPRSLYGDYLADQFAEATKAAGDRFRHHLASATAIQRGPGGYLISDDNGCQTHADQVILAVGNPASRRPAAVTAEAARSVEYVADPWAFGALDAIPTDLPVLLIGTGLTAIDVALTLTANGRRTPLVAISRRGLVPRPQPEIPPATTDFDLPAAAALGPLLRRVREQIAAGADWVAVMDSVRGRADALWSALDPSAQQRFLRHCHRFWEVHRHRMAPPIAARVATLRAEGLLETRAGRLTSIVPHPDGGLTVTVEGDAPQRYGAVVNCTGPGSLPDTASPLVADLLRAGLLRPGPHGLGIDTDTGGRAIGVDGAVAPGLWLVGPLRRGRLWEATAIPEIRRQVEQITHSLQMR
;
A
#
# COMPACT_ATOMS: atom_id res chain seq x y z
N MET A 1 -13.40 -78.13 -28.17
CA MET A 1 -13.99 -76.80 -28.38
C MET A 1 -13.72 -76.00 -27.10
N THR A 2 -12.64 -75.30 -27.10
CA THR A 2 -12.16 -74.50 -25.95
C THR A 2 -12.44 -72.99 -26.24
N SER A 3 -13.34 -72.41 -25.45
CA SER A 3 -13.76 -71.05 -25.55
C SER A 3 -12.77 -70.11 -24.75
N THR A 4 -12.07 -69.22 -25.44
CA THR A 4 -11.17 -68.29 -24.86
C THR A 4 -11.96 -67.05 -24.52
N VAL A 5 -12.09 -66.72 -23.20
CA VAL A 5 -12.70 -65.47 -22.69
C VAL A 5 -11.66 -64.37 -22.73
N ALA A 6 -11.91 -63.33 -23.53
CA ALA A 6 -11.11 -62.13 -23.58
C ALA A 6 -11.33 -61.28 -22.31
N ARG A 7 -10.26 -61.06 -21.52
CA ARG A 7 -10.26 -60.13 -20.38
C ARG A 7 -10.23 -58.71 -20.93
N GLY A 8 -11.30 -57.95 -20.72
CA GLY A 8 -11.37 -56.54 -20.97
C GLY A 8 -10.39 -55.78 -20.07
N ARG A 9 -9.53 -54.95 -20.69
CA ARG A 9 -8.67 -54.01 -20.01
C ARG A 9 -9.54 -52.91 -19.39
N ALA A 10 -9.43 -52.71 -18.07
CA ALA A 10 -10.02 -51.60 -17.37
C ALA A 10 -9.45 -50.27 -17.91
N PRO A 11 -10.25 -49.18 -18.05
CA PRO A 11 -9.76 -47.90 -18.49
C PRO A 11 -8.74 -47.36 -17.48
N GLY A 12 -7.54 -47.05 -17.97
CA GLY A 12 -6.45 -46.51 -17.17
C GLY A 12 -6.90 -45.22 -16.50
N ASN A 13 -6.74 -45.18 -15.19
CA ASN A 13 -6.88 -43.99 -14.34
C ASN A 13 -5.91 -42.94 -14.87
N ARG A 14 -6.43 -41.88 -15.51
CA ARG A 14 -5.63 -40.69 -15.82
C ARG A 14 -5.12 -40.16 -14.48
N PRO A 15 -3.80 -39.87 -14.34
CA PRO A 15 -3.31 -39.25 -13.10
C PRO A 15 -4.10 -37.94 -12.90
N GLY A 16 -4.92 -37.91 -11.85
CA GLY A 16 -5.64 -36.71 -11.45
C GLY A 16 -4.62 -35.59 -11.26
N THR A 17 -4.81 -34.49 -11.95
CA THR A 17 -4.03 -33.25 -11.73
C THR A 17 -4.11 -32.94 -10.25
N GLN A 18 -3.00 -33.14 -9.55
CA GLN A 18 -2.91 -32.88 -8.11
C GLN A 18 -3.15 -31.41 -7.90
N THR A 19 -4.29 -31.05 -7.32
CA THR A 19 -4.67 -29.65 -7.08
C THR A 19 -3.70 -29.04 -6.08
N ARG A 20 -2.96 -28.02 -6.49
CA ARG A 20 -1.98 -27.32 -5.65
C ARG A 20 -2.65 -26.23 -4.82
N THR A 21 -2.15 -26.00 -3.62
CA THR A 21 -2.69 -25.03 -2.68
C THR A 21 -1.78 -23.80 -2.57
N VAL A 22 -2.36 -22.61 -2.73
CA VAL A 22 -1.69 -21.32 -2.43
C VAL A 22 -2.33 -20.73 -1.18
N ALA A 23 -1.53 -20.43 -0.17
CA ALA A 23 -1.96 -19.62 0.97
C ALA A 23 -1.65 -18.14 0.69
N ILE A 24 -2.64 -17.28 0.87
CA ILE A 24 -2.51 -15.82 0.77
C ILE A 24 -2.62 -15.24 2.18
N ILE A 25 -1.63 -14.46 2.59
CA ILE A 25 -1.56 -13.87 3.93
C ILE A 25 -1.86 -12.38 3.82
N GLY A 26 -3.03 -11.98 4.34
CA GLY A 26 -3.53 -10.61 4.32
C GLY A 26 -4.69 -10.40 3.35
N GLY A 27 -5.78 -9.80 3.85
CA GLY A 27 -7.05 -9.59 3.15
C GLY A 27 -7.24 -8.22 2.51
N GLY A 28 -6.19 -7.37 2.47
CA GLY A 28 -6.27 -6.07 1.78
C GLY A 28 -6.35 -6.20 0.25
N ALA A 29 -6.26 -5.08 -0.47
CA ALA A 29 -6.36 -5.05 -1.93
C ALA A 29 -5.41 -6.03 -2.64
N GLY A 30 -4.15 -6.14 -2.18
CA GLY A 30 -3.18 -7.09 -2.75
C GLY A 30 -3.61 -8.55 -2.59
N GLY A 31 -4.14 -8.91 -1.42
CA GLY A 31 -4.65 -10.27 -1.17
C GLY A 31 -5.90 -10.59 -1.97
N ALA A 32 -6.83 -9.64 -2.06
CA ALA A 32 -8.05 -9.80 -2.86
C ALA A 32 -7.73 -9.97 -4.36
N LEU A 33 -6.83 -9.15 -4.90
CA LEU A 33 -6.38 -9.26 -6.29
C LEU A 33 -5.67 -10.59 -6.56
N ALA A 34 -4.80 -11.05 -5.63
CA ALA A 34 -4.12 -12.33 -5.74
C ALA A 34 -5.11 -13.50 -5.68
N THR A 35 -6.09 -13.44 -4.78
CA THR A 35 -7.15 -14.46 -4.68
C THR A 35 -7.96 -14.55 -5.97
N ARG A 36 -8.44 -13.40 -6.48
CA ARG A 36 -9.20 -13.33 -7.73
C ARG A 36 -8.42 -13.93 -8.89
N ALA A 37 -7.17 -13.57 -9.05
CA ALA A 37 -6.33 -13.99 -10.16
C ALA A 37 -6.02 -15.51 -10.09
N LEU A 38 -5.74 -16.06 -8.91
CA LEU A 38 -5.48 -17.50 -8.74
C LEU A 38 -6.73 -18.35 -8.97
N LEU A 39 -7.88 -17.89 -8.48
CA LEU A 39 -9.13 -18.65 -8.62
C LEU A 39 -9.67 -18.68 -10.05
N ALA A 40 -9.19 -17.80 -10.94
CA ALA A 40 -9.47 -17.87 -12.37
C ALA A 40 -8.88 -19.14 -13.02
N ASP A 41 -7.84 -19.74 -12.43
CA ASP A 41 -7.26 -21.00 -12.87
C ASP A 41 -7.82 -22.16 -12.01
N PRO A 42 -8.52 -23.16 -12.61
CA PRO A 42 -9.15 -24.25 -11.87
C PRO A 42 -8.16 -25.21 -11.20
N THR A 43 -6.89 -25.17 -11.53
CA THR A 43 -5.85 -26.07 -10.97
C THR A 43 -5.41 -25.65 -9.56
N TRP A 44 -5.77 -24.44 -9.11
CA TRP A 44 -5.40 -23.92 -7.81
C TRP A 44 -6.52 -24.00 -6.79
N ARG A 45 -6.15 -24.38 -5.58
CA ARG A 45 -6.90 -24.10 -4.34
C ARG A 45 -6.26 -22.91 -3.65
N THR A 46 -7.09 -22.02 -3.12
CA THR A 46 -6.63 -20.82 -2.43
C THR A 46 -7.14 -20.80 -1.01
N VAL A 47 -6.24 -20.58 -0.06
CA VAL A 47 -6.57 -20.33 1.35
C VAL A 47 -6.17 -18.89 1.67
N LEU A 48 -7.13 -18.05 2.01
CA LEU A 48 -6.88 -16.70 2.52
C LEU A 48 -6.80 -16.77 4.05
N VAL A 49 -5.71 -16.27 4.63
CA VAL A 49 -5.56 -16.08 6.09
C VAL A 49 -5.55 -14.59 6.35
N ALA A 50 -6.66 -14.06 6.85
CA ALA A 50 -6.85 -12.64 7.12
C ALA A 50 -7.93 -12.43 8.17
N PRO A 51 -7.74 -11.48 9.13
CA PRO A 51 -8.71 -11.22 10.19
C PRO A 51 -9.95 -10.44 9.70
N ASP A 52 -9.88 -9.83 8.51
CA ASP A 52 -10.96 -9.02 7.96
C ASP A 52 -12.08 -9.91 7.41
N SER A 53 -13.32 -9.67 7.85
CA SER A 53 -14.52 -10.35 7.32
C SER A 53 -14.89 -9.92 5.89
N GLN A 54 -14.40 -8.75 5.45
CA GLN A 54 -14.62 -8.18 4.12
C GLN A 54 -13.29 -7.92 3.40
N PRO A 55 -12.65 -8.96 2.84
CA PRO A 55 -11.43 -8.79 2.08
C PRO A 55 -11.59 -7.83 0.89
N GLY A 56 -10.49 -7.17 0.52
CA GLY A 56 -10.42 -6.19 -0.54
C GLY A 56 -10.19 -4.76 -0.04
N ARG A 57 -10.85 -4.37 1.03
CA ARG A 57 -10.79 -2.99 1.55
C ARG A 57 -9.44 -2.66 2.16
N GLY A 58 -8.99 -3.42 3.14
CA GLY A 58 -7.80 -3.11 3.93
C GLY A 58 -7.82 -1.68 4.49
N VAL A 59 -6.68 -1.21 4.98
CA VAL A 59 -6.56 0.15 5.54
C VAL A 59 -6.81 1.25 4.50
N ALA A 60 -6.41 1.03 3.25
CA ALA A 60 -6.47 2.09 2.22
C ALA A 60 -7.89 2.40 1.74
N TYR A 61 -8.79 1.43 1.73
CA TYR A 61 -10.13 1.51 1.16
C TYR A 61 -11.23 1.15 2.17
N GLY A 62 -10.88 0.89 3.43
CA GLY A 62 -11.80 0.61 4.53
C GLY A 62 -12.35 1.86 5.22
N THR A 63 -11.93 3.06 4.82
CA THR A 63 -12.44 4.31 5.39
C THR A 63 -13.93 4.50 5.09
N ALA A 64 -14.67 4.95 6.08
CA ALA A 64 -16.10 5.28 5.92
C ALA A 64 -16.32 6.70 5.39
N GLU A 65 -15.30 7.55 5.40
CA GLU A 65 -15.42 8.97 5.14
C GLU A 65 -15.57 9.27 3.64
N PRO A 66 -16.66 9.89 3.20
CA PRO A 66 -16.92 10.14 1.77
C PRO A 66 -15.94 11.15 1.15
N TRP A 67 -15.30 11.98 1.96
CA TRP A 67 -14.28 12.94 1.50
C TRP A 67 -12.90 12.32 1.33
N HIS A 68 -12.68 11.08 1.76
CA HIS A 68 -11.48 10.34 1.42
C HIS A 68 -11.59 9.80 0.00
N VAL A 69 -11.17 10.57 -0.98
CA VAL A 69 -11.22 10.17 -2.39
C VAL A 69 -9.89 9.56 -2.85
N LEU A 70 -9.97 8.79 -3.93
CA LEU A 70 -8.81 8.28 -4.64
C LEU A 70 -7.94 9.44 -5.16
N ASN A 71 -6.66 9.28 -5.16
CA ASN A 71 -5.72 10.21 -5.79
C ASN A 71 -5.33 9.79 -7.23
N SER A 72 -5.96 8.74 -7.72
CA SER A 72 -5.87 8.22 -9.09
C SER A 72 -7.26 8.24 -9.73
N ARG A 73 -7.30 8.46 -11.04
CA ARG A 73 -8.56 8.47 -11.81
C ARG A 73 -9.15 7.06 -11.91
N ALA A 74 -10.47 6.96 -12.06
CA ALA A 74 -11.20 5.70 -12.11
C ALA A 74 -10.64 4.73 -13.17
N ALA A 75 -10.32 5.21 -14.37
CA ALA A 75 -9.73 4.39 -15.43
C ALA A 75 -8.40 3.71 -15.04
N ALA A 76 -7.64 4.28 -14.09
CA ALA A 76 -6.38 3.67 -13.63
C ALA A 76 -6.59 2.63 -12.54
N MET A 77 -7.81 2.50 -11.98
CA MET A 77 -8.11 1.74 -10.79
C MET A 77 -8.84 0.41 -11.06
N THR A 78 -8.89 -0.02 -12.33
CA THR A 78 -9.48 -1.31 -12.69
C THR A 78 -8.73 -2.50 -12.07
N VAL A 79 -9.45 -3.54 -11.67
CA VAL A 79 -8.88 -4.85 -11.27
C VAL A 79 -8.63 -5.77 -12.46
N ASP A 80 -9.18 -5.44 -13.62
CA ASP A 80 -9.05 -6.23 -14.85
C ASP A 80 -8.19 -5.50 -15.86
N SER A 81 -7.04 -6.08 -16.24
CA SER A 81 -6.14 -5.50 -17.24
C SER A 81 -6.73 -5.55 -18.66
N ALA A 82 -7.66 -6.47 -18.93
CA ALA A 82 -8.32 -6.59 -20.22
C ALA A 82 -9.45 -5.58 -20.41
N ASP A 83 -10.04 -5.06 -19.31
CA ASP A 83 -11.07 -4.01 -19.33
C ASP A 83 -10.62 -2.79 -18.50
N PRO A 84 -10.01 -1.78 -19.13
CA PRO A 84 -9.61 -0.55 -18.43
C PRO A 84 -10.78 0.24 -17.83
N LEU A 85 -12.02 0.01 -18.28
CA LEU A 85 -13.22 0.68 -17.81
C LEU A 85 -14.05 -0.16 -16.83
N HIS A 86 -13.59 -1.34 -16.44
CA HIS A 86 -14.32 -2.27 -15.58
C HIS A 86 -14.88 -1.62 -14.30
N LEU A 87 -14.09 -0.77 -13.61
CA LEU A 87 -14.57 -0.02 -12.45
C LEU A 87 -15.71 0.94 -12.83
N VAL A 88 -15.58 1.63 -13.95
CA VAL A 88 -16.60 2.59 -14.43
C VAL A 88 -17.88 1.84 -14.80
N HIS A 89 -17.78 0.71 -15.49
CA HIS A 89 -18.92 -0.16 -15.82
C HIS A 89 -19.59 -0.67 -14.55
N TRP A 90 -18.82 -1.18 -13.58
CA TRP A 90 -19.31 -1.64 -12.28
C TRP A 90 -20.11 -0.56 -11.53
N CYS A 91 -19.63 0.70 -11.54
CA CYS A 91 -20.37 1.83 -10.95
C CYS A 91 -21.70 2.07 -11.67
N ARG A 92 -21.67 2.15 -13.00
CA ARG A 92 -22.87 2.44 -13.83
C ARG A 92 -23.94 1.37 -13.70
N GLU A 93 -23.57 0.10 -13.64
CA GLU A 93 -24.48 -1.03 -13.41
C GLU A 93 -25.23 -0.92 -12.06
N ARG A 94 -24.64 -0.20 -11.08
CA ARG A 94 -25.25 0.09 -9.78
C ARG A 94 -25.96 1.44 -9.69
N GLY A 95 -26.14 2.10 -10.83
CA GLY A 95 -26.77 3.42 -10.89
C GLY A 95 -25.91 4.56 -10.33
N LEU A 96 -24.61 4.32 -10.12
CA LEU A 96 -23.68 5.32 -9.66
C LEU A 96 -23.04 6.01 -10.87
N PRO A 97 -23.17 7.34 -11.02
CA PRO A 97 -22.50 8.05 -12.09
C PRO A 97 -20.99 7.96 -11.90
N ALA A 98 -20.30 7.54 -12.94
CA ALA A 98 -18.83 7.51 -12.94
C ALA A 98 -18.30 7.69 -14.37
N GLU A 99 -17.25 8.52 -14.47
CA GLU A 99 -16.52 8.73 -15.71
C GLU A 99 -15.06 8.29 -15.54
N PRO A 100 -14.35 7.92 -16.61
CA PRO A 100 -12.97 7.46 -16.56
C PRO A 100 -12.01 8.45 -15.88
N ALA A 101 -12.33 9.74 -15.95
CA ALA A 101 -11.51 10.83 -15.40
C ALA A 101 -11.80 11.13 -13.91
N ASP A 102 -12.84 10.54 -13.32
CA ASP A 102 -13.29 10.85 -11.96
C ASP A 102 -12.32 10.34 -10.88
N PHE A 103 -12.33 11.05 -9.75
CA PHE A 103 -11.69 10.65 -8.51
C PHE A 103 -12.77 10.17 -7.54
N LEU A 104 -12.98 8.87 -7.47
CA LEU A 104 -14.05 8.25 -6.70
C LEU A 104 -13.73 8.16 -5.20
N PRO A 105 -14.74 8.07 -4.30
CA PRO A 105 -14.51 7.78 -2.88
C PRO A 105 -13.75 6.48 -2.68
N ARG A 106 -12.83 6.46 -1.70
CA ARG A 106 -12.07 5.23 -1.37
C ARG A 106 -12.97 4.11 -0.86
N SER A 107 -14.02 4.44 -0.11
CA SER A 107 -15.02 3.47 0.33
C SER A 107 -15.71 2.77 -0.84
N LEU A 108 -16.13 3.54 -1.86
CA LEU A 108 -16.72 2.99 -3.07
C LEU A 108 -15.76 2.04 -3.81
N TYR A 109 -14.49 2.41 -3.86
CA TYR A 109 -13.47 1.53 -4.41
C TYR A 109 -13.27 0.26 -3.56
N GLY A 110 -13.39 0.39 -2.23
CA GLY A 110 -13.41 -0.76 -1.32
C GLY A 110 -14.58 -1.71 -1.57
N ASP A 111 -15.77 -1.16 -1.85
CA ASP A 111 -16.95 -1.94 -2.24
C ASP A 111 -16.71 -2.70 -3.54
N TYR A 112 -16.15 -2.03 -4.54
CA TYR A 112 -15.77 -2.66 -5.81
C TYR A 112 -14.81 -3.82 -5.61
N LEU A 113 -13.75 -3.66 -4.82
CA LEU A 113 -12.79 -4.74 -4.55
C LEU A 113 -13.44 -5.90 -3.81
N ALA A 114 -14.29 -5.61 -2.81
CA ALA A 114 -14.99 -6.62 -2.04
C ALA A 114 -15.97 -7.42 -2.92
N ASP A 115 -16.71 -6.75 -3.82
CA ASP A 115 -17.60 -7.41 -4.76
C ASP A 115 -16.84 -8.32 -5.73
N GLN A 116 -15.73 -7.83 -6.29
CA GLN A 116 -14.91 -8.62 -7.21
C GLN A 116 -14.27 -9.83 -6.53
N PHE A 117 -13.89 -9.69 -5.26
CA PHE A 117 -13.44 -10.80 -4.43
C PHE A 117 -14.57 -11.80 -4.16
N ALA A 118 -15.74 -11.34 -3.75
CA ALA A 118 -16.89 -12.19 -3.45
C ALA A 118 -17.36 -12.97 -4.68
N GLU A 119 -17.40 -12.35 -5.85
CA GLU A 119 -17.73 -12.97 -7.11
C GLU A 119 -16.77 -14.12 -7.45
N ALA A 120 -15.46 -13.86 -7.39
CA ALA A 120 -14.44 -14.86 -7.69
C ALA A 120 -14.47 -16.04 -6.71
N THR A 121 -14.66 -15.77 -5.41
CA THR A 121 -14.71 -16.81 -4.39
C THR A 121 -15.98 -17.64 -4.45
N LYS A 122 -17.12 -17.04 -4.77
CA LYS A 122 -18.40 -17.73 -5.01
C LYS A 122 -18.29 -18.67 -6.23
N ALA A 123 -17.71 -18.22 -7.32
CA ALA A 123 -17.49 -19.02 -8.52
C ALA A 123 -16.52 -20.21 -8.28
N ALA A 124 -15.55 -20.02 -7.38
CA ALA A 124 -14.57 -21.06 -7.05
C ALA A 124 -15.13 -22.18 -6.15
N GLY A 125 -16.16 -21.92 -5.35
CA GLY A 125 -16.76 -22.89 -4.41
C GLY A 125 -15.72 -23.50 -3.47
N ASP A 126 -15.65 -24.82 -3.39
CA ASP A 126 -14.77 -25.57 -2.49
C ASP A 126 -13.26 -25.38 -2.75
N ARG A 127 -12.89 -24.71 -3.83
CA ARG A 127 -11.49 -24.37 -4.11
C ARG A 127 -10.98 -23.17 -3.30
N PHE A 128 -11.88 -22.43 -2.64
CA PHE A 128 -11.55 -21.30 -1.78
C PHE A 128 -11.90 -21.59 -0.33
N ARG A 129 -11.01 -21.18 0.58
CA ARG A 129 -11.27 -21.12 2.03
C ARG A 129 -10.75 -19.81 2.58
N HIS A 130 -11.51 -19.23 3.52
CA HIS A 130 -11.09 -18.07 4.29
C HIS A 130 -10.95 -18.48 5.76
N HIS A 131 -9.73 -18.34 6.30
CA HIS A 131 -9.47 -18.41 7.73
C HIS A 131 -9.55 -16.98 8.28
N LEU A 132 -10.61 -16.70 9.02
CA LEU A 132 -10.84 -15.40 9.66
C LEU A 132 -9.92 -15.30 10.90
N ALA A 133 -8.65 -15.11 10.65
CA ALA A 133 -7.57 -15.17 11.63
C ALA A 133 -6.33 -14.42 11.14
N SER A 134 -5.43 -14.08 12.05
CA SER A 134 -4.11 -13.54 11.72
C SER A 134 -3.07 -14.67 11.65
N ALA A 135 -2.30 -14.74 10.57
CA ALA A 135 -1.18 -15.66 10.52
C ALA A 135 -0.11 -15.25 11.55
N THR A 136 0.31 -16.19 12.38
CA THR A 136 1.29 -15.98 13.46
C THR A 136 2.66 -16.54 13.13
N ALA A 137 2.73 -17.62 12.32
CA ALA A 137 3.98 -18.23 11.89
C ALA A 137 3.85 -18.85 10.50
N ILE A 138 4.96 -18.87 9.78
CA ILE A 138 5.12 -19.59 8.51
C ILE A 138 6.43 -20.38 8.58
N GLN A 139 6.34 -21.67 8.46
CA GLN A 139 7.49 -22.56 8.51
C GLN A 139 7.64 -23.29 7.17
N ARG A 140 8.86 -23.36 6.65
CA ARG A 140 9.15 -24.17 5.47
C ARG A 140 9.33 -25.62 5.88
N GLY A 141 8.66 -26.52 5.17
CA GLY A 141 8.73 -27.97 5.37
C GLY A 141 8.90 -28.73 4.06
N PRO A 142 8.96 -30.07 4.14
CA PRO A 142 8.95 -30.91 2.95
C PRO A 142 7.66 -30.65 2.14
N GLY A 143 7.84 -30.27 0.88
CA GLY A 143 6.72 -30.08 -0.04
C GLY A 143 5.98 -28.75 0.05
N GLY A 144 6.46 -27.77 0.85
CA GLY A 144 5.79 -26.46 0.92
C GLY A 144 5.95 -25.73 2.26
N TYR A 145 4.86 -25.18 2.76
CA TYR A 145 4.83 -24.34 3.95
C TYR A 145 3.72 -24.78 4.90
N LEU A 146 3.98 -24.64 6.19
CA LEU A 146 3.00 -24.75 7.26
C LEU A 146 2.73 -23.37 7.81
N ILE A 147 1.49 -22.91 7.71
CA ILE A 147 1.02 -21.62 8.21
C ILE A 147 0.23 -21.88 9.49
N SER A 148 0.60 -21.22 10.59
CA SER A 148 -0.16 -21.21 11.85
C SER A 148 -0.87 -19.85 12.00
N ASP A 149 -2.07 -19.87 12.56
CA ASP A 149 -2.85 -18.66 12.83
C ASP A 149 -3.13 -18.48 14.35
N ASP A 150 -3.71 -17.34 14.73
CA ASP A 150 -4.03 -16.97 16.11
C ASP A 150 -5.23 -17.75 16.69
N ASN A 151 -5.98 -18.49 15.88
CA ASN A 151 -6.99 -19.44 16.32
C ASN A 151 -6.41 -20.83 16.61
N GLY A 152 -5.09 -21.02 16.42
CA GLY A 152 -4.40 -22.29 16.59
C GLY A 152 -4.57 -23.27 15.41
N CYS A 153 -5.17 -22.84 14.31
CA CYS A 153 -5.26 -23.66 13.10
C CYS A 153 -3.93 -23.73 12.38
N GLN A 154 -3.69 -24.84 11.70
CA GLN A 154 -2.55 -25.05 10.84
C GLN A 154 -2.99 -25.36 9.41
N THR A 155 -2.42 -24.67 8.45
CA THR A 155 -2.70 -24.82 7.04
C THR A 155 -1.44 -25.20 6.28
N HIS A 156 -1.50 -26.31 5.55
CA HIS A 156 -0.47 -26.69 4.57
C HIS A 156 -0.73 -26.00 3.23
N ALA A 157 0.33 -25.46 2.61
CA ALA A 157 0.28 -24.87 1.28
C ALA A 157 1.57 -25.15 0.49
N ASP A 158 1.43 -25.40 -0.80
CA ASP A 158 2.57 -25.56 -1.71
C ASP A 158 3.28 -24.24 -1.95
N GLN A 159 2.53 -23.14 -1.92
CA GLN A 159 2.98 -21.79 -2.18
C GLN A 159 2.37 -20.82 -1.16
N VAL A 160 3.08 -19.73 -0.84
CA VAL A 160 2.61 -18.66 0.03
C VAL A 160 2.80 -17.31 -0.66
N ILE A 161 1.77 -16.47 -0.63
CA ILE A 161 1.84 -15.07 -1.07
C ILE A 161 1.65 -14.16 0.14
N LEU A 162 2.68 -13.40 0.48
CA LEU A 162 2.61 -12.36 1.52
C LEU A 162 2.03 -11.08 0.92
N ALA A 163 0.81 -10.73 1.33
CA ALA A 163 0.07 -9.53 0.91
C ALA A 163 -0.33 -8.66 2.12
N VAL A 164 0.55 -8.58 3.12
CA VAL A 164 0.29 -7.98 4.45
C VAL A 164 0.31 -6.45 4.48
N GLY A 165 0.45 -5.78 3.33
CA GLY A 165 0.37 -4.33 3.22
C GLY A 165 1.61 -3.59 3.71
N ASN A 166 1.40 -2.33 4.13
CA ASN A 166 2.46 -1.47 4.64
C ASN A 166 2.87 -1.84 6.08
N PRO A 167 4.15 -1.69 6.44
CA PRO A 167 4.54 -1.71 7.85
C PRO A 167 3.88 -0.56 8.62
N ALA A 168 3.70 -0.74 9.93
CA ALA A 168 3.14 0.28 10.80
C ALA A 168 3.96 1.58 10.76
N SER A 169 3.32 2.71 11.06
CA SER A 169 4.02 3.99 11.19
C SER A 169 5.01 3.96 12.36
N ARG A 170 6.20 4.50 12.14
CA ARG A 170 7.19 4.61 13.21
C ARG A 170 6.81 5.74 14.17
N ARG A 171 6.96 5.50 15.48
CA ARG A 171 6.88 6.59 16.44
C ARG A 171 8.00 7.61 16.18
N PRO A 172 7.68 8.90 15.96
CA PRO A 172 8.68 9.95 15.81
C PRO A 172 9.57 10.05 17.06
N ALA A 173 10.87 10.27 16.85
CA ALA A 173 11.83 10.33 17.96
C ALA A 173 11.53 11.44 18.98
N ALA A 174 10.86 12.51 18.57
CA ALA A 174 10.44 13.61 19.45
C ALA A 174 9.32 13.20 20.44
N VAL A 175 8.57 12.14 20.16
CA VAL A 175 7.48 11.64 21.02
C VAL A 175 8.10 10.80 22.14
N THR A 176 8.04 11.29 23.37
CA THR A 176 8.54 10.55 24.54
C THR A 176 7.71 9.28 24.78
N ALA A 177 8.27 8.36 25.57
CA ALA A 177 7.54 7.14 25.93
C ALA A 177 6.26 7.43 26.76
N GLU A 178 6.27 8.50 27.53
CA GLU A 178 5.13 8.95 28.30
C GLU A 178 4.03 9.54 27.39
N ALA A 179 4.38 10.46 26.50
CA ALA A 179 3.46 11.01 25.52
C ALA A 179 2.86 9.93 24.61
N ALA A 180 3.65 8.91 24.24
CA ALA A 180 3.17 7.82 23.41
C ALA A 180 2.12 6.92 24.08
N ARG A 181 1.99 6.97 25.41
CA ARG A 181 0.96 6.26 26.19
C ARG A 181 -0.25 7.15 26.51
N SER A 182 -0.16 8.43 26.22
CA SER A 182 -1.25 9.37 26.43
C SER A 182 -2.34 9.18 25.38
N VAL A 183 -3.60 9.39 25.79
CA VAL A 183 -4.78 9.33 24.91
C VAL A 183 -4.80 10.46 23.87
N GLU A 184 -4.06 11.53 24.12
CA GLU A 184 -3.90 12.67 23.20
C GLU A 184 -2.87 12.41 22.09
N TYR A 185 -2.13 11.30 22.15
CA TYR A 185 -1.25 10.88 21.05
C TYR A 185 -1.88 9.79 20.20
N VAL A 186 -2.29 10.15 18.99
CA VAL A 186 -2.84 9.22 18.01
C VAL A 186 -1.71 8.62 17.18
N ALA A 187 -1.31 7.39 17.49
CA ALA A 187 -0.22 6.69 16.81
C ALA A 187 -0.61 6.23 15.41
N ASP A 188 -1.87 5.79 15.23
CA ASP A 188 -2.46 5.34 13.97
C ASP A 188 -3.80 6.04 13.74
N PRO A 189 -3.86 7.01 12.83
CA PRO A 189 -5.10 7.74 12.53
C PRO A 189 -6.15 6.90 11.79
N TRP A 190 -5.77 5.72 11.30
CA TRP A 190 -6.65 4.80 10.58
C TRP A 190 -7.32 3.77 11.48
N ALA A 191 -6.92 3.69 12.75
CA ALA A 191 -7.62 2.85 13.72
C ALA A 191 -9.05 3.34 13.92
N PHE A 192 -9.98 2.41 14.07
CA PHE A 192 -11.40 2.73 14.25
C PHE A 192 -11.61 3.66 15.45
N GLY A 193 -12.31 4.78 15.25
CA GLY A 193 -12.59 5.78 16.27
C GLY A 193 -11.38 6.61 16.75
N ALA A 194 -10.19 6.44 16.17
CA ALA A 194 -8.97 7.11 16.63
C ALA A 194 -9.04 8.65 16.61
N LEU A 195 -9.85 9.21 15.73
CA LEU A 195 -10.01 10.67 15.60
C LEU A 195 -11.24 11.22 16.37
N ASP A 196 -12.14 10.36 16.84
CA ASP A 196 -13.42 10.79 17.43
C ASP A 196 -13.24 11.45 18.81
N ALA A 197 -12.24 11.01 19.57
CA ALA A 197 -11.97 11.50 20.91
C ALA A 197 -11.08 12.75 20.97
N ILE A 198 -10.67 13.29 19.81
CA ILE A 198 -9.77 14.46 19.76
C ILE A 198 -10.52 15.72 20.22
N PRO A 199 -10.05 16.43 21.29
CA PRO A 199 -10.69 17.63 21.81
C PRO A 199 -10.83 18.72 20.73
N THR A 200 -11.92 19.50 20.78
CA THR A 200 -12.22 20.52 19.77
C THR A 200 -11.84 21.94 20.20
N ASP A 201 -11.47 22.14 21.44
CA ASP A 201 -11.18 23.43 22.09
C ASP A 201 -9.70 23.85 21.99
N LEU A 202 -8.81 22.94 21.68
CA LEU A 202 -7.39 23.19 21.52
C LEU A 202 -6.92 22.87 20.09
N PRO A 203 -5.85 23.51 19.60
CA PRO A 203 -5.26 23.16 18.31
C PRO A 203 -4.73 21.72 18.31
N VAL A 204 -4.65 21.11 17.12
CA VAL A 204 -4.12 19.74 16.94
C VAL A 204 -2.87 19.80 16.07
N LEU A 205 -1.84 19.07 16.47
CA LEU A 205 -0.64 18.88 15.67
C LEU A 205 -0.74 17.63 14.81
N LEU A 206 -0.46 17.76 13.51
CA LEU A 206 -0.28 16.66 12.57
C LEU A 206 1.22 16.51 12.27
N ILE A 207 1.81 15.38 12.63
CA ILE A 207 3.22 15.10 12.32
C ILE A 207 3.33 14.55 10.90
N GLY A 208 3.65 15.41 9.96
CA GLY A 208 3.65 15.13 8.52
C GLY A 208 2.75 16.09 7.76
N THR A 209 3.05 16.29 6.47
CA THR A 209 2.32 17.19 5.57
C THR A 209 1.88 16.48 4.28
N GLY A 210 1.89 15.13 4.28
CA GLY A 210 1.49 14.28 3.17
C GLY A 210 -0.02 14.04 3.10
N LEU A 211 -0.46 13.14 2.21
CA LEU A 211 -1.89 12.84 2.01
C LEU A 211 -2.58 12.36 3.29
N THR A 212 -1.90 11.61 4.17
CA THR A 212 -2.46 11.21 5.47
C THR A 212 -2.84 12.43 6.32
N ALA A 213 -1.97 13.44 6.38
CA ALA A 213 -2.28 14.67 7.13
C ALA A 213 -3.44 15.45 6.49
N ILE A 214 -3.56 15.43 5.16
CA ILE A 214 -4.69 16.01 4.44
C ILE A 214 -5.99 15.27 4.79
N ASP A 215 -6.00 13.95 4.71
CA ASP A 215 -7.19 13.15 5.03
C ASP A 215 -7.65 13.37 6.49
N VAL A 216 -6.69 13.37 7.45
CA VAL A 216 -6.96 13.67 8.86
C VAL A 216 -7.51 15.09 9.04
N ALA A 217 -6.93 16.09 8.35
CA ALA A 217 -7.41 17.45 8.43
C ALA A 217 -8.84 17.58 7.90
N LEU A 218 -9.18 16.91 6.81
CA LEU A 218 -10.54 16.88 6.26
C LEU A 218 -11.51 16.25 7.24
N THR A 219 -11.16 15.13 7.84
CA THR A 219 -12.01 14.44 8.83
C THR A 219 -12.25 15.31 10.05
N LEU A 220 -11.21 15.86 10.65
CA LEU A 220 -11.34 16.70 11.84
C LEU A 220 -12.13 17.99 11.58
N THR A 221 -12.06 18.56 10.38
CA THR A 221 -12.82 19.79 10.03
C THR A 221 -14.25 19.49 9.56
N ALA A 222 -14.53 18.33 8.99
CA ALA A 222 -15.90 17.90 8.66
C ALA A 222 -16.77 17.75 9.91
N ASN A 223 -16.18 17.35 11.05
CA ASN A 223 -16.84 17.22 12.34
C ASN A 223 -17.03 18.58 13.06
N GLY A 224 -16.92 19.70 12.34
CA GLY A 224 -17.26 21.03 12.86
C GLY A 224 -16.18 21.72 13.71
N ARG A 225 -14.95 21.22 13.70
CA ARG A 225 -13.81 21.84 14.38
C ARG A 225 -13.60 23.28 13.92
N ARG A 226 -13.30 24.18 14.87
CA ARG A 226 -12.98 25.60 14.63
C ARG A 226 -11.57 25.99 15.08
N THR A 227 -10.90 25.12 15.85
CA THR A 227 -9.52 25.35 16.28
C THR A 227 -8.53 24.91 15.20
N PRO A 228 -7.38 25.58 15.07
CA PRO A 228 -6.42 25.31 14.02
C PRO A 228 -5.84 23.89 14.07
N LEU A 229 -5.60 23.33 12.90
CA LEU A 229 -4.76 22.16 12.68
C LEU A 229 -3.41 22.63 12.16
N VAL A 230 -2.32 22.18 12.79
CA VAL A 230 -0.95 22.56 12.40
C VAL A 230 -0.23 21.32 11.88
N ALA A 231 0.00 21.25 10.58
CA ALA A 231 0.73 20.15 9.95
C ALA A 231 2.22 20.52 9.81
N ILE A 232 3.10 19.73 10.45
CA ILE A 232 4.54 20.01 10.46
C ILE A 232 5.31 18.87 9.81
N SER A 233 6.24 19.22 8.92
CA SER A 233 7.26 18.32 8.43
C SER A 233 8.59 19.07 8.26
N ARG A 234 9.70 18.32 8.17
CA ARG A 234 11.05 18.91 8.06
C ARG A 234 11.21 19.94 6.93
N ARG A 235 10.41 19.86 5.88
CA ARG A 235 10.47 20.72 4.68
C ARG A 235 9.17 21.47 4.39
N GLY A 236 8.09 21.22 5.13
CA GLY A 236 6.77 21.82 4.89
C GLY A 236 6.18 21.52 3.50
N LEU A 237 6.70 20.50 2.79
CA LEU A 237 6.24 20.16 1.46
C LEU A 237 4.85 19.51 1.54
N VAL A 238 3.95 19.96 0.67
CA VAL A 238 2.56 19.48 0.57
C VAL A 238 2.35 18.83 -0.79
N PRO A 239 1.55 17.76 -0.89
CA PRO A 239 1.17 17.17 -2.17
C PRO A 239 0.66 18.21 -3.17
N ARG A 240 1.09 18.10 -4.42
CA ARG A 240 0.61 18.96 -5.50
C ARG A 240 -0.83 18.58 -5.89
N PRO A 241 -1.61 19.52 -6.43
CA PRO A 241 -2.90 19.17 -7.02
C PRO A 241 -2.74 18.36 -8.31
N GLN A 242 -3.68 17.44 -8.57
CA GLN A 242 -3.88 16.88 -9.90
C GLN A 242 -4.50 17.96 -10.81
N PRO A 243 -4.17 17.98 -12.10
CA PRO A 243 -4.90 18.80 -13.07
C PRO A 243 -6.33 18.27 -13.24
N GLU A 244 -7.28 19.14 -13.51
CA GLU A 244 -8.67 18.75 -13.83
C GLU A 244 -8.67 17.91 -15.12
N ILE A 245 -7.99 18.38 -16.14
CA ILE A 245 -7.82 17.68 -17.42
C ILE A 245 -6.43 17.05 -17.42
N PRO A 246 -6.32 15.72 -17.64
CA PRO A 246 -5.01 15.09 -17.72
C PRO A 246 -4.24 15.67 -18.91
N PRO A 247 -2.95 15.99 -18.73
CA PRO A 247 -2.13 16.43 -19.86
C PRO A 247 -1.99 15.29 -20.87
N ALA A 248 -1.75 15.67 -22.13
CA ALA A 248 -1.43 14.69 -23.15
C ALA A 248 -0.19 13.88 -22.73
N THR A 249 -0.26 12.58 -22.96
CA THR A 249 0.90 11.69 -22.72
C THR A 249 2.05 12.14 -23.65
N THR A 250 3.18 12.42 -23.05
CA THR A 250 4.39 12.78 -23.80
C THR A 250 5.46 11.75 -23.47
N ASP A 251 5.97 11.10 -24.49
CA ASP A 251 7.13 10.23 -24.32
C ASP A 251 8.40 11.08 -24.36
N PHE A 252 9.07 11.17 -23.22
CA PHE A 252 10.35 11.89 -23.12
C PHE A 252 11.47 10.88 -23.28
N ASP A 253 12.45 11.25 -24.07
CA ASP A 253 13.73 10.55 -24.11
C ASP A 253 14.43 10.74 -22.75
N LEU A 254 14.29 9.75 -21.88
CA LEU A 254 15.00 9.66 -20.62
C LEU A 254 16.26 8.81 -20.85
N PRO A 255 17.43 9.27 -20.41
CA PRO A 255 18.65 8.50 -20.56
C PRO A 255 18.49 7.12 -19.91
N ALA A 256 18.75 6.07 -20.67
CA ALA A 256 18.75 4.68 -20.19
C ALA A 256 19.83 4.43 -19.12
N ALA A 257 20.81 5.31 -19.02
CA ALA A 257 21.96 5.19 -18.14
C ALA A 257 21.75 5.91 -16.81
N ALA A 258 21.92 5.25 -15.89
CA ALA A 258 21.84 5.15 -14.46
C ALA A 258 22.59 6.20 -13.62
N ALA A 259 22.72 7.44 -14.05
CA ALA A 259 23.26 8.49 -13.21
C ALA A 259 22.15 9.47 -12.79
N LEU A 260 21.94 9.62 -11.49
CA LEU A 260 20.89 10.47 -10.93
C LEU A 260 20.99 11.93 -11.38
N GLY A 261 22.21 12.48 -11.50
CA GLY A 261 22.43 13.86 -11.92
C GLY A 261 21.93 14.16 -13.34
N PRO A 262 22.37 13.44 -14.37
CA PRO A 262 21.85 13.53 -15.73
C PRO A 262 20.34 13.35 -15.84
N LEU A 263 19.75 12.38 -15.13
CA LEU A 263 18.31 12.15 -15.10
C LEU A 263 17.56 13.40 -14.59
N LEU A 264 17.97 13.94 -13.44
CA LEU A 264 17.37 15.15 -12.88
C LEU A 264 17.54 16.38 -13.76
N ARG A 265 18.70 16.50 -14.43
CA ARG A 265 18.95 17.58 -15.39
C ARG A 265 17.98 17.46 -16.56
N ARG A 266 17.85 16.29 -17.15
CA ARG A 266 16.95 16.05 -18.28
C ARG A 266 15.49 16.36 -17.96
N VAL A 267 15.00 15.93 -16.77
CA VAL A 267 13.64 16.27 -16.28
C VAL A 267 13.46 17.79 -16.19
N ARG A 268 14.44 18.52 -15.64
CA ARG A 268 14.38 19.98 -15.52
C ARG A 268 14.43 20.69 -16.87
N GLU A 269 15.26 20.23 -17.79
CA GLU A 269 15.36 20.76 -19.16
C GLU A 269 14.02 20.63 -19.90
N GLN A 270 13.32 19.50 -19.78
CA GLN A 270 12.02 19.32 -20.40
C GLN A 270 10.98 20.31 -19.85
N ILE A 271 10.94 20.48 -18.54
CA ILE A 271 10.02 21.43 -17.91
C ILE A 271 10.38 22.87 -18.29
N ALA A 272 11.67 23.22 -18.33
CA ALA A 272 12.14 24.54 -18.75
C ALA A 272 11.85 24.83 -20.22
N ALA A 273 11.82 23.81 -21.08
CA ALA A 273 11.43 23.89 -22.48
C ALA A 273 9.91 24.02 -22.70
N GLY A 274 9.10 24.10 -21.60
CA GLY A 274 7.66 24.30 -21.68
C GLY A 274 6.81 23.02 -21.61
N ALA A 275 7.43 21.86 -21.38
CA ALA A 275 6.65 20.64 -21.18
C ALA A 275 5.85 20.73 -19.85
N ASP A 276 4.61 20.23 -19.89
CA ASP A 276 3.79 20.12 -18.67
C ASP A 276 4.49 19.20 -17.64
N TRP A 277 4.73 19.71 -16.45
CA TRP A 277 5.45 18.97 -15.41
C TRP A 277 4.74 17.69 -14.98
N VAL A 278 3.39 17.65 -15.07
CA VAL A 278 2.60 16.45 -14.74
C VAL A 278 2.86 15.36 -15.76
N ALA A 279 2.84 15.71 -17.06
CA ALA A 279 3.18 14.77 -18.15
C ALA A 279 4.61 14.23 -18.01
N VAL A 280 5.57 15.11 -17.66
CA VAL A 280 6.96 14.70 -17.39
C VAL A 280 7.04 13.72 -16.22
N MET A 281 6.38 14.02 -15.10
CA MET A 281 6.39 13.15 -13.92
C MET A 281 5.68 11.81 -14.17
N ASP A 282 4.60 11.80 -14.94
CA ASP A 282 3.90 10.58 -15.28
C ASP A 282 4.70 9.68 -16.24
N SER A 283 5.46 10.28 -17.17
CA SER A 283 6.44 9.55 -17.99
C SER A 283 7.58 8.95 -17.16
N VAL A 284 8.16 9.72 -16.23
CA VAL A 284 9.17 9.20 -15.27
C VAL A 284 8.59 8.07 -14.43
N ARG A 285 7.35 8.21 -13.94
CA ARG A 285 6.65 7.16 -13.19
C ARG A 285 6.54 5.87 -14.00
N GLY A 286 6.15 5.94 -15.26
CA GLY A 286 6.01 4.77 -16.12
C GLY A 286 7.29 3.93 -16.24
N ARG A 287 8.44 4.54 -15.97
CA ARG A 287 9.78 3.92 -16.03
C ARG A 287 10.46 3.82 -14.66
N ALA A 288 9.76 4.17 -13.56
CA ALA A 288 10.38 4.36 -12.26
C ALA A 288 11.12 3.12 -11.74
N ASP A 289 10.56 1.92 -11.94
CA ASP A 289 11.20 0.67 -11.51
C ASP A 289 12.47 0.38 -12.32
N ALA A 290 12.45 0.60 -13.63
CA ALA A 290 13.62 0.43 -14.49
C ALA A 290 14.72 1.45 -14.14
N LEU A 291 14.34 2.73 -13.98
CA LEU A 291 15.26 3.79 -13.57
C LEU A 291 15.86 3.51 -12.19
N TRP A 292 15.05 3.09 -11.21
CA TRP A 292 15.52 2.72 -9.88
C TRP A 292 16.51 1.56 -9.91
N SER A 293 16.18 0.50 -10.64
CA SER A 293 17.04 -0.69 -10.75
C SER A 293 18.35 -0.42 -11.49
N ALA A 294 18.37 0.57 -12.37
CA ALA A 294 19.57 0.98 -13.09
C ALA A 294 20.50 1.89 -12.27
N LEU A 295 20.02 2.55 -11.21
CA LEU A 295 20.86 3.33 -10.30
C LEU A 295 21.74 2.42 -9.44
N ASP A 296 23.02 2.76 -9.31
CA ASP A 296 23.87 2.12 -8.31
C ASP A 296 23.40 2.44 -6.87
N PRO A 297 23.80 1.60 -5.86
CA PRO A 297 23.34 1.80 -4.47
C PRO A 297 23.63 3.19 -3.91
N SER A 298 24.75 3.84 -4.31
CA SER A 298 25.10 5.18 -3.83
C SER A 298 24.19 6.26 -4.45
N ALA A 299 23.83 6.11 -5.72
CA ALA A 299 22.89 6.98 -6.40
C ALA A 299 21.47 6.82 -5.85
N GLN A 300 21.04 5.58 -5.56
CA GLN A 300 19.78 5.31 -4.85
C GLN A 300 19.75 5.99 -3.48
N GLN A 301 20.83 5.89 -2.71
CA GLN A 301 20.94 6.55 -1.39
C GLN A 301 20.92 8.08 -1.51
N ARG A 302 21.59 8.67 -2.52
CA ARG A 302 21.51 10.12 -2.80
C ARG A 302 20.08 10.54 -3.17
N PHE A 303 19.38 9.74 -3.99
CA PHE A 303 17.98 9.99 -4.32
C PHE A 303 17.10 9.98 -3.06
N LEU A 304 17.21 8.96 -2.21
CA LEU A 304 16.46 8.85 -0.96
C LEU A 304 16.70 10.05 -0.04
N ARG A 305 17.93 10.52 0.06
CA ARG A 305 18.31 11.64 0.93
C ARG A 305 17.83 12.99 0.40
N HIS A 306 17.94 13.23 -0.90
CA HIS A 306 17.81 14.58 -1.47
C HIS A 306 16.57 14.77 -2.33
N CYS A 307 16.10 13.74 -3.04
CA CYS A 307 15.05 13.84 -4.06
C CYS A 307 13.71 13.21 -3.65
N HIS A 308 13.75 12.18 -2.80
CA HIS A 308 12.57 11.37 -2.44
C HIS A 308 11.35 12.24 -2.04
N ARG A 309 11.51 13.24 -1.16
CA ARG A 309 10.39 14.06 -0.72
C ARG A 309 9.82 14.96 -1.81
N PHE A 310 10.64 15.39 -2.75
CA PHE A 310 10.16 16.09 -3.94
C PHE A 310 9.40 15.13 -4.86
N TRP A 311 9.93 13.92 -5.05
CA TRP A 311 9.21 12.87 -5.78
C TRP A 311 7.82 12.63 -5.16
N GLU A 312 7.74 12.39 -3.86
CA GLU A 312 6.51 12.10 -3.14
C GLU A 312 5.40 13.15 -3.40
N VAL A 313 5.70 14.44 -3.29
CA VAL A 313 4.69 15.50 -3.45
C VAL A 313 4.26 15.73 -4.90
N HIS A 314 5.09 15.36 -5.87
CA HIS A 314 4.75 15.45 -7.29
C HIS A 314 4.08 14.16 -7.81
N ARG A 315 4.33 13.04 -7.15
CA ARG A 315 3.77 11.72 -7.51
C ARG A 315 2.44 11.44 -6.82
N HIS A 316 2.36 11.65 -5.53
CA HIS A 316 1.16 11.43 -4.72
C HIS A 316 0.38 12.73 -4.61
N ARG A 317 -0.30 13.10 -5.70
CA ARG A 317 -1.02 14.36 -5.85
C ARG A 317 -2.41 14.28 -5.20
N MET A 318 -2.97 15.43 -4.81
CA MET A 318 -4.35 15.56 -4.34
C MET A 318 -5.32 15.56 -5.54
N ALA A 319 -6.47 14.93 -5.41
CA ALA A 319 -7.58 15.12 -6.34
C ALA A 319 -8.02 16.61 -6.34
N PRO A 320 -8.50 17.18 -7.47
CA PRO A 320 -8.86 18.60 -7.55
C PRO A 320 -9.84 19.07 -6.46
N PRO A 321 -10.93 18.35 -6.12
CA PRO A 321 -11.83 18.78 -5.05
C PRO A 321 -11.15 18.80 -3.67
N ILE A 322 -10.21 17.89 -3.42
CA ILE A 322 -9.43 17.87 -2.18
C ILE A 322 -8.48 19.06 -2.12
N ALA A 323 -7.80 19.37 -3.22
CA ALA A 323 -6.91 20.51 -3.32
C ALA A 323 -7.66 21.84 -3.07
N ALA A 324 -8.86 21.99 -3.64
CA ALA A 324 -9.73 23.12 -3.41
C ALA A 324 -10.15 23.24 -1.93
N ARG A 325 -10.56 22.14 -1.30
CA ARG A 325 -10.92 22.13 0.12
C ARG A 325 -9.74 22.49 1.03
N VAL A 326 -8.55 21.97 0.75
CA VAL A 326 -7.31 22.33 1.47
C VAL A 326 -7.01 23.84 1.32
N ALA A 327 -7.19 24.41 0.14
CA ALA A 327 -7.02 25.85 -0.08
C ALA A 327 -8.00 26.66 0.76
N THR A 328 -9.26 26.25 0.83
CA THR A 328 -10.28 26.87 1.69
C THR A 328 -9.87 26.81 3.17
N LEU A 329 -9.51 25.63 3.70
CA LEU A 329 -9.10 25.48 5.09
C LEU A 329 -7.91 26.36 5.45
N ARG A 330 -6.98 26.56 4.52
CA ARG A 330 -5.84 27.48 4.71
C ARG A 330 -6.27 28.94 4.73
N ALA A 331 -7.16 29.32 3.82
CA ALA A 331 -7.69 30.70 3.76
C ALA A 331 -8.49 31.05 5.02
N GLU A 332 -9.19 30.07 5.59
CA GLU A 332 -9.94 30.21 6.85
C GLU A 332 -9.07 30.13 8.10
N GLY A 333 -7.76 29.89 7.99
CA GLY A 333 -6.83 29.70 9.11
C GLY A 333 -7.04 28.41 9.90
N LEU A 334 -7.83 27.45 9.36
CA LEU A 334 -8.09 26.17 9.99
C LEU A 334 -7.01 25.11 9.71
N LEU A 335 -6.19 25.30 8.69
CA LEU A 335 -5.05 24.43 8.38
C LEU A 335 -3.81 25.26 8.09
N GLU A 336 -2.84 25.20 9.01
CA GLU A 336 -1.49 25.69 8.79
C GLU A 336 -0.58 24.55 8.36
N THR A 337 0.29 24.80 7.39
CA THR A 337 1.37 23.85 7.02
C THR A 337 2.70 24.55 7.06
N ARG A 338 3.65 24.01 7.83
CA ARG A 338 4.95 24.64 8.03
C ARG A 338 6.12 23.65 7.99
N ALA A 339 7.29 24.18 7.67
CA ALA A 339 8.55 23.48 7.88
C ALA A 339 8.96 23.61 9.35
N GLY A 340 9.45 22.51 9.93
CA GLY A 340 9.94 22.53 11.30
C GLY A 340 10.47 21.16 11.70
N ARG A 341 11.41 21.15 12.63
CA ARG A 341 11.95 19.93 13.23
C ARG A 341 11.42 19.80 14.67
N LEU A 342 10.59 18.80 14.88
CA LEU A 342 10.11 18.46 16.21
C LEU A 342 11.27 17.92 17.06
N THR A 343 11.46 18.51 18.24
CA THR A 343 12.52 18.13 19.18
C THR A 343 11.99 17.43 20.41
N SER A 344 10.79 17.79 20.89
CA SER A 344 10.17 17.16 22.06
C SER A 344 8.65 17.20 21.97
N ILE A 345 8.01 16.12 22.41
CA ILE A 345 6.57 16.02 22.64
C ILE A 345 6.39 15.28 23.97
N VAL A 346 5.84 16.00 24.96
CA VAL A 346 5.64 15.51 26.33
C VAL A 346 4.22 15.81 26.80
N PRO A 347 3.65 15.07 27.78
CA PRO A 347 2.38 15.41 28.38
C PRO A 347 2.39 16.83 28.99
N HIS A 348 1.27 17.56 28.85
CA HIS A 348 1.08 18.84 29.50
C HIS A 348 0.35 18.63 30.83
N PRO A 349 0.73 19.34 31.95
CA PRO A 349 0.11 19.16 33.24
C PRO A 349 -1.42 19.36 33.26
N ASP A 350 -1.94 20.29 32.46
CA ASP A 350 -3.37 20.59 32.35
C ASP A 350 -4.07 19.85 31.21
N GLY A 351 -3.53 18.68 30.79
CA GLY A 351 -4.01 17.87 29.69
C GLY A 351 -3.51 18.32 28.31
N GLY A 352 -3.57 17.44 27.32
CA GLY A 352 -2.95 17.63 26.02
C GLY A 352 -1.44 17.39 26.03
N LEU A 353 -0.76 17.84 24.99
CA LEU A 353 0.66 17.61 24.78
C LEU A 353 1.41 18.93 24.53
N THR A 354 2.54 19.10 25.23
CA THR A 354 3.49 20.19 24.96
C THR A 354 4.43 19.76 23.84
N VAL A 355 4.47 20.55 22.78
CA VAL A 355 5.28 20.30 21.59
C VAL A 355 6.35 21.39 21.47
N THR A 356 7.57 20.98 21.24
CA THR A 356 8.71 21.88 20.97
C THR A 356 9.20 21.66 19.53
N VAL A 357 9.25 22.74 18.78
CA VAL A 357 9.86 22.80 17.45
C VAL A 357 11.21 23.53 17.58
N GLU A 358 12.21 23.09 16.86
CA GLU A 358 13.55 23.71 16.89
C GLU A 358 13.45 25.20 16.57
N GLY A 359 13.93 26.03 17.48
CA GLY A 359 13.89 27.49 17.36
C GLY A 359 12.60 28.20 17.82
N ASP A 360 11.56 27.44 18.19
CA ASP A 360 10.29 27.97 18.67
C ASP A 360 10.11 27.79 20.19
N ALA A 361 9.26 28.62 20.79
CA ALA A 361 8.79 28.36 22.14
C ALA A 361 7.87 27.12 22.19
N PRO A 362 7.89 26.35 23.30
CA PRO A 362 6.98 25.24 23.49
C PRO A 362 5.51 25.65 23.38
N GLN A 363 4.69 24.87 22.68
CA GLN A 363 3.26 25.13 22.48
C GLN A 363 2.43 23.95 22.95
N ARG A 364 1.24 24.23 23.49
CA ARG A 364 0.26 23.20 23.91
C ARG A 364 -0.70 22.88 22.77
N TYR A 365 -0.91 21.56 22.55
CA TYR A 365 -1.88 21.01 21.61
C TYR A 365 -2.84 20.09 22.36
N GLY A 366 -4.11 20.05 21.96
CA GLY A 366 -5.10 19.14 22.51
C GLY A 366 -4.85 17.70 22.12
N ALA A 367 -4.28 17.47 20.93
CA ALA A 367 -3.83 16.18 20.48
C ALA A 367 -2.67 16.30 19.47
N VAL A 368 -1.94 15.19 19.32
CA VAL A 368 -0.88 15.04 18.32
C VAL A 368 -1.15 13.76 17.51
N VAL A 369 -1.28 13.89 16.19
CA VAL A 369 -1.59 12.78 15.28
C VAL A 369 -0.37 12.42 14.43
N ASN A 370 0.00 11.14 14.42
CA ASN A 370 1.12 10.65 13.64
C ASN A 370 0.72 10.41 12.17
N CYS A 371 1.02 11.37 11.31
CA CYS A 371 0.78 11.33 9.87
C CYS A 371 2.07 11.07 9.06
N THR A 372 3.07 10.40 9.63
CA THR A 372 4.39 10.23 8.99
C THR A 372 4.40 9.19 7.86
N GLY A 373 3.30 8.44 7.71
CA GLY A 373 3.18 7.35 6.74
C GLY A 373 3.89 6.06 7.19
N PRO A 374 4.01 5.07 6.30
CA PRO A 374 4.61 3.78 6.61
C PRO A 374 6.04 3.89 7.14
N GLY A 375 6.35 3.05 8.11
CA GLY A 375 7.69 2.91 8.65
C GLY A 375 8.63 2.13 7.73
N SER A 376 9.84 1.90 8.21
CA SER A 376 10.86 1.09 7.54
C SER A 376 11.06 -0.24 8.25
N LEU A 377 11.43 -1.27 7.50
CA LEU A 377 11.82 -2.56 8.08
C LEU A 377 13.29 -2.51 8.56
N PRO A 378 13.65 -3.28 9.63
CA PRO A 378 12.77 -4.18 10.39
C PRO A 378 11.95 -3.52 11.51
N ASP A 379 12.21 -2.25 11.84
CA ASP A 379 11.74 -1.57 13.07
C ASP A 379 10.21 -1.56 13.25
N THR A 380 9.46 -1.59 12.15
CA THR A 380 7.99 -1.51 12.14
C THR A 380 7.34 -2.72 11.46
N ALA A 381 8.08 -3.83 11.39
CA ALA A 381 7.55 -5.09 10.86
C ALA A 381 6.40 -5.59 11.74
N SER A 382 5.36 -6.16 11.11
CA SER A 382 4.36 -6.92 11.85
C SER A 382 5.00 -8.12 12.55
N PRO A 383 4.39 -8.67 13.62
CA PRO A 383 4.96 -9.83 14.32
C PRO A 383 5.34 -10.98 13.39
N LEU A 384 4.49 -11.32 12.43
CA LEU A 384 4.76 -12.36 11.43
C LEU A 384 6.00 -12.03 10.57
N VAL A 385 6.08 -10.80 10.03
CA VAL A 385 7.21 -10.40 9.19
C VAL A 385 8.51 -10.35 10.01
N ALA A 386 8.44 -9.87 11.27
CA ALA A 386 9.57 -9.88 12.18
C ALA A 386 10.06 -11.30 12.49
N ASP A 387 9.15 -12.26 12.64
CA ASP A 387 9.48 -13.67 12.84
C ASP A 387 10.15 -14.28 11.61
N LEU A 388 9.61 -14.04 10.42
CA LEU A 388 10.20 -14.50 9.16
C LEU A 388 11.61 -13.92 8.90
N LEU A 389 11.83 -12.65 9.26
CA LEU A 389 13.14 -12.01 9.21
C LEU A 389 14.12 -12.68 10.20
N ARG A 390 13.68 -12.96 11.44
CA ARG A 390 14.48 -13.64 12.47
C ARG A 390 14.79 -15.08 12.10
N ALA A 391 13.84 -15.77 11.50
CA ALA A 391 14.01 -17.14 10.99
C ALA A 391 14.89 -17.23 9.73
N GLY A 392 15.28 -16.10 9.15
CA GLY A 392 16.11 -16.05 7.95
C GLY A 392 15.41 -16.38 6.64
N LEU A 393 14.08 -16.60 6.66
CA LEU A 393 13.28 -16.82 5.45
C LEU A 393 13.11 -15.55 4.61
N LEU A 394 13.22 -14.40 5.24
CA LEU A 394 13.24 -13.08 4.62
C LEU A 394 14.51 -12.33 4.99
N ARG A 395 14.92 -11.40 4.15
CA ARG A 395 15.90 -10.38 4.50
C ARG A 395 15.40 -8.99 4.13
N PRO A 396 15.85 -7.91 4.83
CA PRO A 396 15.50 -6.55 4.43
C PRO A 396 15.95 -6.26 3.01
N GLY A 397 15.12 -5.54 2.28
CA GLY A 397 15.44 -5.06 0.94
C GLY A 397 16.51 -3.97 0.95
N PRO A 398 16.96 -3.54 -0.25
CA PRO A 398 17.93 -2.46 -0.40
C PRO A 398 17.54 -1.22 0.41
N HIS A 399 18.51 -0.62 1.09
CA HIS A 399 18.33 0.57 1.95
C HIS A 399 17.32 0.42 3.11
N GLY A 400 17.01 -0.81 3.54
CA GLY A 400 15.98 -1.09 4.55
C GLY A 400 14.55 -0.83 4.06
N LEU A 401 14.36 -0.75 2.74
CA LEU A 401 13.04 -0.57 2.13
C LEU A 401 12.43 -1.93 1.78
N GLY A 402 11.34 -2.28 2.46
CA GLY A 402 10.66 -3.54 2.24
C GLY A 402 11.52 -4.79 2.46
N ILE A 403 11.17 -5.85 1.78
CA ILE A 403 11.82 -7.17 1.78
C ILE A 403 12.51 -7.38 0.42
N ASP A 404 13.69 -8.00 0.44
CA ASP A 404 14.40 -8.33 -0.79
C ASP A 404 13.71 -9.46 -1.55
N THR A 405 13.58 -9.27 -2.85
CA THR A 405 12.94 -10.25 -3.75
C THR A 405 13.75 -10.38 -5.05
N ASP A 406 13.56 -11.49 -5.72
CA ASP A 406 13.94 -11.55 -7.14
C ASP A 406 13.00 -10.69 -8.00
N THR A 407 13.27 -10.61 -9.29
CA THR A 407 12.46 -9.84 -10.25
C THR A 407 11.02 -10.32 -10.32
N GLY A 408 10.76 -11.62 -10.09
CA GLY A 408 9.44 -12.23 -10.09
C GLY A 408 8.62 -11.99 -8.82
N GLY A 409 9.26 -11.56 -7.73
CA GLY A 409 8.62 -11.33 -6.44
C GLY A 409 8.77 -12.47 -5.44
N ARG A 410 9.65 -13.45 -5.71
CA ARG A 410 10.00 -14.48 -4.72
C ARG A 410 10.92 -13.89 -3.66
N ALA A 411 10.64 -14.21 -2.40
CA ALA A 411 11.47 -13.78 -1.28
C ALA A 411 12.92 -14.25 -1.41
N ILE A 412 13.85 -13.44 -0.92
CA ILE A 412 15.25 -13.80 -0.78
C ILE A 412 15.58 -13.89 0.71
N GLY A 413 16.13 -15.03 1.13
CA GLY A 413 16.52 -15.30 2.50
C GLY A 413 17.84 -14.62 2.89
N VAL A 414 18.21 -14.75 4.17
CA VAL A 414 19.48 -14.18 4.70
C VAL A 414 20.72 -14.79 4.05
N ASP A 415 20.63 -16.02 3.55
CA ASP A 415 21.67 -16.72 2.79
C ASP A 415 21.83 -16.22 1.35
N GLY A 416 20.99 -15.30 0.91
CA GLY A 416 20.94 -14.80 -0.46
C GLY A 416 20.21 -15.71 -1.45
N ALA A 417 19.73 -16.85 -1.00
CA ALA A 417 18.98 -17.77 -1.86
C ALA A 417 17.51 -17.33 -2.01
N VAL A 418 16.95 -17.60 -3.19
CA VAL A 418 15.52 -17.41 -3.41
C VAL A 418 14.75 -18.49 -2.65
N ALA A 419 13.78 -18.08 -1.83
CA ALA A 419 12.88 -18.99 -1.12
C ALA A 419 11.85 -19.58 -2.10
N PRO A 420 11.94 -20.87 -2.45
CA PRO A 420 11.00 -21.48 -3.40
C PRO A 420 9.59 -21.44 -2.85
N GLY A 421 8.65 -20.87 -3.60
CA GLY A 421 7.25 -20.88 -3.22
C GLY A 421 6.82 -19.81 -2.23
N LEU A 422 7.71 -18.89 -1.83
CA LEU A 422 7.36 -17.74 -0.99
C LEU A 422 7.42 -16.45 -1.81
N TRP A 423 6.27 -15.80 -1.97
CA TRP A 423 6.06 -14.65 -2.85
C TRP A 423 5.61 -13.43 -2.07
N LEU A 424 5.93 -12.24 -2.57
CA LEU A 424 5.50 -10.98 -1.99
C LEU A 424 4.72 -10.13 -3.00
N VAL A 425 3.66 -9.47 -2.50
CA VAL A 425 2.82 -8.53 -3.27
C VAL A 425 2.70 -7.22 -2.50
N GLY A 426 2.75 -6.11 -3.24
CA GLY A 426 2.48 -4.78 -2.73
C GLY A 426 3.67 -4.13 -2.05
N PRO A 427 3.42 -3.32 -1.01
CA PRO A 427 4.41 -2.42 -0.40
C PRO A 427 5.68 -3.10 0.11
N LEU A 428 5.61 -4.37 0.51
CA LEU A 428 6.79 -5.11 0.96
C LEU A 428 7.86 -5.29 -0.11
N ARG A 429 7.54 -5.11 -1.39
CA ARG A 429 8.51 -5.15 -2.50
C ARG A 429 9.22 -3.82 -2.74
N ARG A 430 8.88 -2.78 -1.96
CA ARG A 430 9.58 -1.49 -2.04
C ARG A 430 11.07 -1.67 -1.75
N GLY A 431 11.90 -1.00 -2.50
CA GLY A 431 13.36 -1.21 -2.44
C GLY A 431 13.87 -2.01 -3.64
N ARG A 432 13.21 -3.10 -4.00
CA ARG A 432 13.44 -3.77 -5.29
C ARG A 432 12.67 -3.07 -6.40
N LEU A 433 11.39 -2.76 -6.16
CA LEU A 433 10.56 -1.89 -6.99
C LEU A 433 10.47 -0.52 -6.32
N TRP A 434 10.46 0.55 -7.12
CA TRP A 434 10.22 1.88 -6.59
C TRP A 434 8.71 2.16 -6.46
N GLU A 435 7.95 1.76 -7.48
CA GLU A 435 6.49 1.83 -7.49
C GLU A 435 5.89 0.46 -7.12
N ALA A 436 5.46 0.31 -5.87
CA ALA A 436 4.98 -0.98 -5.35
C ALA A 436 3.63 -0.88 -4.62
N THR A 437 3.00 0.30 -4.54
CA THR A 437 1.89 0.54 -3.61
C THR A 437 0.56 0.86 -4.27
N ALA A 438 0.53 1.34 -5.51
CA ALA A 438 -0.72 1.67 -6.19
C ALA A 438 -1.33 0.44 -6.89
N ILE A 439 -2.63 0.48 -7.11
CA ILE A 439 -3.38 -0.66 -7.67
C ILE A 439 -2.83 -1.17 -9.00
N PRO A 440 -2.51 -0.30 -9.99
CA PRO A 440 -1.96 -0.79 -11.25
C PRO A 440 -0.66 -1.57 -11.08
N GLU A 441 0.19 -1.16 -10.15
CA GLU A 441 1.44 -1.82 -9.83
C GLU A 441 1.22 -3.14 -9.09
N ILE A 442 0.30 -3.17 -8.11
CA ILE A 442 -0.07 -4.39 -7.38
C ILE A 442 -0.68 -5.41 -8.33
N ARG A 443 -1.57 -4.99 -9.23
CA ARG A 443 -2.17 -5.86 -10.24
C ARG A 443 -1.11 -6.50 -11.13
N ARG A 444 -0.17 -5.72 -11.68
CA ARG A 444 0.96 -6.25 -12.48
C ARG A 444 1.81 -7.25 -11.70
N GLN A 445 2.07 -6.99 -10.42
CA GLN A 445 2.80 -7.92 -9.56
C GLN A 445 2.05 -9.24 -9.40
N VAL A 446 0.73 -9.19 -9.18
CA VAL A 446 -0.12 -10.37 -9.09
C VAL A 446 -0.12 -11.16 -10.40
N GLU A 447 -0.32 -10.50 -11.54
CA GLU A 447 -0.28 -11.11 -12.88
C GLU A 447 1.06 -11.81 -13.15
N GLN A 448 2.18 -11.19 -12.77
CA GLN A 448 3.51 -11.77 -12.90
C GLN A 448 3.68 -13.03 -12.03
N ILE A 449 3.20 -12.99 -10.78
CA ILE A 449 3.27 -14.14 -9.86
C ILE A 449 2.40 -15.28 -10.36
N THR A 450 1.15 -15.02 -10.73
CA THR A 450 0.23 -16.06 -11.23
C THR A 450 0.76 -16.71 -12.50
N HIS A 451 1.28 -15.92 -13.44
CA HIS A 451 1.94 -16.47 -14.63
C HIS A 451 3.15 -17.36 -14.26
N SER A 452 3.99 -16.93 -13.30
CA SER A 452 5.13 -17.72 -12.83
C SER A 452 4.73 -19.02 -12.13
N LEU A 453 3.56 -19.07 -11.49
CA LEU A 453 2.99 -20.24 -10.85
C LEU A 453 2.44 -21.25 -11.88
N GLN A 454 1.88 -20.79 -12.99
CA GLN A 454 1.34 -21.63 -14.08
C GLN A 454 2.42 -22.31 -14.88
N MET A 455 3.60 -21.70 -15.01
CA MET A 455 4.73 -22.24 -15.78
C MET A 455 5.49 -23.38 -15.08
N ARG A 456 5.11 -23.74 -13.85
CA ARG A 456 5.72 -24.80 -13.00
C ARG A 456 4.79 -25.99 -12.84
#